data_a6262a65acc36e8f1c0dd621ef65b529
#
_entry.id   a6262a65acc36e8f1c0dd621ef65b529
#
_cell.length_a   1.000
_cell.length_b   1.000
_cell.length_c   1.000
_cell.angle_alpha   90.00
_cell.angle_beta   90.00
_cell.angle_gamma   90.00
#
_symmetry.space_group_name_H-M   'P 1'
#
loop_
_entity.id
_entity.type
_entity.pdbx_description
1 polymer ?
#
loop_
_entity_poly.entity_id
_entity_poly.type
_entity_poly.pdbx_seq_one_letter_code
_entity_poly.pdbx_strand_id
1 'polypeptide(L)'
;MKSTLYLLIACLSLSCFSSPLMSDPLTYEGTSGVGKGKHIVFIASDHEYRGEETCPAIARILAKRHGFKCTVLFGLDDEGHIKPGSSKIPGMEVLKEADMMFLFLRFLAPDDATMKHFTDYLDRGGPVLGLRTTTHGFNGLKGKNSKYNYNSRDKSYDWGFGRQVIGETWRPREGAGHYGSNHKFSTRMFVVPEQKEHPVVRGVKDMHAMAGAYSAVPIEGSVILGKNQVLDSMKPDGKPLANKPPSPCIWVREYESKSGKKGRVFASTQGASEDIISEGVRRCIINGVFWCMGLEDSIKADMNVDFVGPYKPTTFSFRGGRKNVKPLDLAGWESPIMPPAKR
;
A
#
# COMPACT_ATOMS: atom_id res chain seq x y z
N MET A 1 18.09 -64.94 50.09
CA MET A 1 18.18 -64.42 48.70
C MET A 1 17.19 -63.27 48.63
N LYS A 2 17.67 -62.01 48.67
CA LYS A 2 16.84 -60.80 48.56
C LYS A 2 17.12 -60.21 47.19
N SER A 3 16.12 -60.23 46.29
CA SER A 3 16.18 -59.59 44.95
C SER A 3 15.77 -58.14 45.11
N THR A 4 16.68 -57.23 44.78
CA THR A 4 16.46 -55.80 44.77
C THR A 4 16.07 -55.38 43.34
N LEU A 5 14.85 -54.88 43.19
CA LEU A 5 14.27 -54.41 41.88
C LEU A 5 14.65 -52.93 41.73
N TYR A 6 15.46 -52.58 40.71
CA TYR A 6 15.78 -51.21 40.38
C TYR A 6 14.72 -50.68 39.41
N LEU A 7 13.99 -49.66 39.85
CA LEU A 7 13.02 -48.92 39.03
C LEU A 7 13.78 -47.81 38.29
N LEU A 8 13.95 -47.92 36.97
CA LEU A 8 14.45 -46.86 36.10
C LEU A 8 13.32 -45.88 35.81
N ILE A 9 13.41 -44.68 36.40
CA ILE A 9 12.54 -43.55 36.03
C ILE A 9 13.16 -42.85 34.82
N ALA A 10 12.60 -43.02 33.63
CA ALA A 10 12.95 -42.24 32.44
C ALA A 10 12.27 -40.89 32.53
N CYS A 11 13.03 -39.82 32.83
CA CYS A 11 12.57 -38.45 32.67
C CYS A 11 12.49 -38.09 31.18
N LEU A 12 11.28 -38.09 30.61
CA LEU A 12 11.01 -37.47 29.32
C LEU A 12 11.03 -35.94 29.53
N SER A 13 12.12 -35.30 29.10
CA SER A 13 12.18 -33.86 28.99
C SER A 13 11.34 -33.44 27.80
N LEU A 14 10.12 -32.95 28.02
CA LEU A 14 9.32 -32.22 27.03
C LEU A 14 10.04 -30.92 26.73
N SER A 15 10.79 -30.88 25.62
CA SER A 15 11.28 -29.62 25.04
C SER A 15 10.09 -28.90 24.47
N CYS A 16 9.50 -27.96 25.22
CA CYS A 16 8.58 -26.97 24.68
C CYS A 16 9.34 -26.12 23.64
N PHE A 17 9.24 -26.47 22.37
CA PHE A 17 9.56 -25.55 21.32
C PHE A 17 8.50 -24.43 21.39
N SER A 18 8.81 -23.34 22.07
CA SER A 18 8.08 -22.10 21.94
C SER A 18 8.32 -21.60 20.51
N SER A 19 7.35 -21.83 19.63
CA SER A 19 7.28 -21.09 18.37
C SER A 19 7.38 -19.61 18.71
N PRO A 20 8.18 -18.81 18.01
CA PRO A 20 8.21 -17.37 18.24
C PRO A 20 6.77 -16.87 18.08
N LEU A 21 6.25 -16.23 19.13
CA LEU A 21 4.97 -15.54 19.09
C LEU A 21 5.05 -14.52 17.94
N MET A 22 4.50 -14.88 16.80
CA MET A 22 4.23 -13.90 15.74
C MET A 22 3.25 -12.89 16.34
N SER A 23 3.66 -11.64 16.44
CA SER A 23 2.77 -10.59 16.91
C SER A 23 1.55 -10.55 16.00
N ASP A 24 0.35 -10.54 16.58
CA ASP A 24 -0.89 -10.39 15.83
C ASP A 24 -0.80 -9.18 14.91
N PRO A 25 -1.29 -9.28 13.67
CA PRO A 25 -1.28 -8.16 12.73
C PRO A 25 -2.13 -7.01 13.27
N LEU A 26 -1.68 -5.78 13.03
CA LEU A 26 -2.43 -4.58 13.39
C LEU A 26 -3.78 -4.59 12.66
N THR A 27 -4.89 -4.63 13.42
CA THR A 27 -6.24 -4.63 12.85
C THR A 27 -7.09 -3.53 13.46
N TYR A 28 -7.78 -2.79 12.61
CA TYR A 28 -8.83 -1.84 12.97
C TYR A 28 -10.18 -2.41 12.55
N GLU A 29 -11.08 -2.61 13.49
CA GLU A 29 -12.39 -3.19 13.25
C GLU A 29 -13.46 -2.10 13.18
N GLY A 30 -14.08 -1.93 12.01
CA GLY A 30 -15.22 -1.05 11.81
C GLY A 30 -16.52 -1.72 12.24
N THR A 31 -17.40 -0.98 12.89
CA THR A 31 -18.64 -1.52 13.46
C THR A 31 -19.88 -1.21 12.63
N SER A 32 -19.88 -0.12 11.87
CA SER A 32 -21.03 0.37 11.09
C SER A 32 -20.59 1.12 9.84
N GLY A 33 -21.38 1.05 8.80
CA GLY A 33 -21.11 1.69 7.52
C GLY A 33 -21.20 0.71 6.35
N VAL A 34 -21.02 1.23 5.15
CA VAL A 34 -21.12 0.45 3.90
C VAL A 34 -20.06 -0.67 3.80
N GLY A 35 -18.94 -0.49 4.50
CA GLY A 35 -17.85 -1.47 4.54
C GLY A 35 -18.03 -2.60 5.54
N LYS A 36 -19.15 -2.63 6.31
CA LYS A 36 -19.38 -3.68 7.31
C LYS A 36 -19.34 -5.07 6.68
N GLY A 37 -18.55 -5.96 7.27
CA GLY A 37 -18.35 -7.33 6.78
C GLY A 37 -17.36 -7.45 5.62
N LYS A 38 -16.73 -6.35 5.18
CA LYS A 38 -15.68 -6.36 4.14
C LYS A 38 -14.31 -6.12 4.75
N HIS A 39 -13.32 -6.87 4.27
CA HIS A 39 -11.96 -6.90 4.80
C HIS A 39 -10.96 -6.35 3.80
N ILE A 40 -10.23 -5.32 4.18
CA ILE A 40 -9.13 -4.73 3.41
C ILE A 40 -7.81 -5.08 4.10
N VAL A 41 -6.89 -5.67 3.34
CA VAL A 41 -5.53 -5.95 3.80
C VAL A 41 -4.56 -4.96 3.19
N PHE A 42 -3.90 -4.20 4.04
CA PHE A 42 -2.84 -3.25 3.67
C PHE A 42 -1.49 -3.93 3.80
N ILE A 43 -0.60 -3.70 2.84
CA ILE A 43 0.78 -4.17 2.90
C ILE A 43 1.70 -2.96 2.72
N ALA A 44 2.38 -2.58 3.81
CA ALA A 44 3.23 -1.41 3.92
C ALA A 44 4.69 -1.82 4.08
N SER A 45 5.46 -1.79 3.00
CA SER A 45 6.91 -2.00 3.05
C SER A 45 7.63 -1.21 1.94
N ASP A 46 7.45 0.09 1.97
CA ASP A 46 8.21 1.07 1.20
C ASP A 46 9.29 1.68 2.09
N HIS A 47 10.51 1.88 1.59
CA HIS A 47 11.62 2.42 2.38
C HIS A 47 11.94 3.90 2.08
N GLU A 48 11.01 4.62 1.45
CA GLU A 48 11.22 6.00 1.02
C GLU A 48 10.06 6.94 1.43
N TYR A 49 8.80 6.58 1.12
CA TYR A 49 7.65 7.50 1.16
C TYR A 49 6.74 7.30 2.36
N ARG A 50 7.18 6.59 3.40
CA ARG A 50 6.41 6.41 4.65
C ARG A 50 5.08 5.68 4.46
N GLY A 51 5.08 4.62 3.66
CA GLY A 51 3.92 3.74 3.55
C GLY A 51 3.44 3.22 4.91
N GLU A 52 4.38 3.05 5.86
CA GLU A 52 4.13 2.67 7.25
C GLU A 52 3.35 3.72 8.06
N GLU A 53 3.24 4.95 7.55
CA GLU A 53 2.39 6.01 8.13
C GLU A 53 1.10 6.19 7.32
N THR A 54 1.17 6.15 5.98
CA THR A 54 0.01 6.29 5.10
C THR A 54 -1.01 5.17 5.33
N CYS A 55 -0.56 3.91 5.32
CA CYS A 55 -1.45 2.76 5.37
C CYS A 55 -2.29 2.71 6.65
N PRO A 56 -1.73 2.81 7.88
CA PRO A 56 -2.55 2.82 9.08
C PRO A 56 -3.46 4.05 9.19
N ALA A 57 -3.06 5.22 8.65
CA ALA A 57 -3.92 6.41 8.63
C ALA A 57 -5.18 6.18 7.79
N ILE A 58 -5.01 5.68 6.56
CA ILE A 58 -6.13 5.35 5.66
C ILE A 58 -6.97 4.20 6.23
N ALA A 59 -6.33 3.18 6.81
CA ALA A 59 -7.01 2.04 7.44
C ALA A 59 -7.95 2.49 8.57
N ARG A 60 -7.51 3.41 9.44
CA ARG A 60 -8.35 3.99 10.50
C ARG A 60 -9.57 4.74 9.95
N ILE A 61 -9.37 5.54 8.90
CA ILE A 61 -10.50 6.27 8.28
C ILE A 61 -11.52 5.26 7.74
N LEU A 62 -11.08 4.29 6.96
CA LEU A 62 -11.95 3.28 6.37
C LEU A 62 -12.67 2.44 7.43
N ALA A 63 -11.99 2.06 8.49
CA ALA A 63 -12.62 1.31 9.57
C ALA A 63 -13.59 2.18 10.37
N LYS A 64 -13.14 3.30 10.93
CA LYS A 64 -13.94 4.10 11.87
C LYS A 64 -15.10 4.83 11.21
N ARG A 65 -14.87 5.38 9.98
CA ARG A 65 -15.86 6.22 9.28
C ARG A 65 -16.77 5.40 8.36
N HIS A 66 -16.28 4.28 7.84
CA HIS A 66 -16.96 3.54 6.78
C HIS A 66 -17.24 2.07 7.11
N GLY A 67 -16.77 1.56 8.26
CA GLY A 67 -17.16 0.25 8.78
C GLY A 67 -16.36 -0.94 8.26
N PHE A 68 -15.28 -0.72 7.51
CA PHE A 68 -14.42 -1.81 7.03
C PHE A 68 -13.63 -2.46 8.17
N LYS A 69 -13.35 -3.76 8.05
CA LYS A 69 -12.22 -4.38 8.75
C LYS A 69 -10.95 -4.06 7.96
N CYS A 70 -9.93 -3.53 8.64
CA CYS A 70 -8.67 -3.15 8.00
C CYS A 70 -7.50 -3.77 8.76
N THR A 71 -6.80 -4.72 8.14
CA THR A 71 -5.57 -5.33 8.66
C THR A 71 -4.37 -4.71 7.97
N VAL A 72 -3.39 -4.22 8.74
CA VAL A 72 -2.16 -3.62 8.19
C VAL A 72 -0.97 -4.51 8.49
N LEU A 73 -0.37 -5.04 7.44
CA LEU A 73 0.84 -5.82 7.46
C LEU A 73 2.04 -4.93 7.13
N PHE A 74 3.12 -5.11 7.85
CA PHE A 74 4.36 -4.34 7.68
C PHE A 74 5.53 -5.25 7.34
N GLY A 75 6.51 -4.70 6.62
CA GLY A 75 7.85 -5.25 6.61
C GLY A 75 8.46 -5.12 7.99
N LEU A 76 8.95 -6.22 8.57
CA LEU A 76 9.49 -6.26 9.94
C LEU A 76 10.98 -6.63 9.95
N ASP A 77 11.69 -6.23 11.00
CA ASP A 77 12.98 -6.80 11.38
C ASP A 77 12.82 -8.11 12.18
N ASP A 78 13.93 -8.64 12.71
CA ASP A 78 13.91 -9.91 13.45
C ASP A 78 13.36 -9.76 14.86
N GLU A 79 13.35 -8.55 15.41
CA GLU A 79 12.78 -8.19 16.71
C GLU A 79 11.29 -7.83 16.64
N GLY A 80 10.71 -7.82 15.40
CA GLY A 80 9.31 -7.52 15.16
C GLY A 80 8.99 -6.02 15.09
N HIS A 81 10.01 -5.16 14.92
CA HIS A 81 9.80 -3.74 14.68
C HIS A 81 9.51 -3.48 13.19
N ILE A 82 8.74 -2.45 12.92
CA ILE A 82 8.47 -1.98 11.57
C ILE A 82 9.79 -1.54 10.92
N LYS A 83 10.14 -2.21 9.83
CA LYS A 83 11.34 -1.96 9.05
C LYS A 83 10.97 -1.68 7.59
N PRO A 84 10.82 -0.40 7.23
CA PRO A 84 10.48 -0.03 5.86
C PRO A 84 11.42 -0.67 4.83
N GLY A 85 10.84 -1.29 3.79
CA GLY A 85 11.58 -2.01 2.75
C GLY A 85 12.01 -3.43 3.11
N SER A 86 11.64 -3.95 4.27
CA SER A 86 11.85 -5.36 4.59
C SER A 86 10.94 -6.25 3.77
N SER A 87 11.51 -7.36 3.25
CA SER A 87 10.75 -8.41 2.56
C SER A 87 10.13 -9.43 3.51
N LYS A 88 10.43 -9.38 4.82
CA LYS A 88 9.83 -10.20 5.85
C LYS A 88 8.50 -9.58 6.27
N ILE A 89 7.40 -10.09 5.74
CA ILE A 89 6.04 -9.59 5.94
C ILE A 89 5.19 -10.72 6.53
N PRO A 90 5.17 -10.90 7.86
CA PRO A 90 4.34 -11.92 8.49
C PRO A 90 2.85 -11.60 8.37
N GLY A 91 1.99 -12.64 8.44
CA GLY A 91 0.54 -12.48 8.39
C GLY A 91 -0.04 -12.45 6.98
N MET A 92 0.74 -12.71 5.93
CA MET A 92 0.26 -12.67 4.54
C MET A 92 -0.84 -13.70 4.24
N GLU A 93 -1.00 -14.75 5.04
CA GLU A 93 -2.09 -15.73 4.96
C GLU A 93 -3.48 -15.09 5.09
N VAL A 94 -3.59 -13.93 5.74
CA VAL A 94 -4.84 -13.16 5.87
C VAL A 94 -5.41 -12.73 4.51
N LEU A 95 -4.58 -12.67 3.47
CA LEU A 95 -5.02 -12.37 2.09
C LEU A 95 -6.04 -13.38 1.57
N LYS A 96 -6.08 -14.59 2.12
CA LYS A 96 -7.09 -15.60 1.75
C LYS A 96 -8.52 -15.08 1.96
N GLU A 97 -8.73 -14.29 3.01
CA GLU A 97 -10.03 -13.75 3.41
C GLU A 97 -10.24 -12.27 3.03
N ALA A 98 -9.26 -11.66 2.39
CA ALA A 98 -9.33 -10.25 2.03
C ALA A 98 -10.26 -10.01 0.84
N ASP A 99 -11.15 -9.03 0.95
CA ASP A 99 -11.95 -8.52 -0.17
C ASP A 99 -11.14 -7.56 -1.04
N MET A 100 -10.14 -6.90 -0.48
CA MET A 100 -9.27 -5.97 -1.21
C MET A 100 -7.85 -5.95 -0.66
N MET A 101 -6.87 -5.76 -1.54
CA MET A 101 -5.46 -5.56 -1.21
C MET A 101 -5.03 -4.11 -1.50
N PHE A 102 -4.51 -3.43 -0.48
CA PHE A 102 -3.99 -2.06 -0.56
C PHE A 102 -2.47 -2.10 -0.41
N LEU A 103 -1.72 -1.58 -1.38
CA LEU A 103 -0.29 -1.78 -1.48
C LEU A 103 0.52 -0.49 -1.44
N PHE A 104 1.56 -0.49 -0.61
CA PHE A 104 2.61 0.50 -0.64
C PHE A 104 3.98 -0.21 -0.50
N LEU A 105 4.52 -0.66 -1.63
CA LEU A 105 5.67 -1.56 -1.72
C LEU A 105 6.81 -0.91 -2.50
N ARG A 106 8.06 -1.35 -2.24
CA ARG A 106 9.20 -0.95 -3.07
C ARG A 106 10.33 -1.98 -3.05
N PHE A 107 10.62 -2.56 -4.22
CA PHE A 107 11.77 -3.45 -4.47
C PHE A 107 11.89 -4.63 -3.50
N LEU A 108 10.79 -5.25 -3.14
CA LEU A 108 10.74 -6.37 -2.22
C LEU A 108 11.07 -7.70 -2.93
N ALA A 109 11.64 -8.64 -2.17
CA ALA A 109 11.85 -10.02 -2.57
C ALA A 109 11.43 -10.98 -1.45
N PRO A 110 10.12 -11.07 -1.13
CA PRO A 110 9.61 -12.04 -0.18
C PRO A 110 9.93 -13.46 -0.61
N ASP A 111 9.95 -14.39 0.34
CA ASP A 111 10.11 -15.80 0.06
C ASP A 111 8.93 -16.40 -0.72
N ASP A 112 9.09 -17.63 -1.21
CA ASP A 112 8.08 -18.30 -2.03
C ASP A 112 6.77 -18.57 -1.27
N ALA A 113 6.82 -18.77 0.04
CA ALA A 113 5.62 -19.00 0.86
C ALA A 113 4.80 -17.70 0.97
N THR A 114 5.44 -16.61 1.28
CA THR A 114 4.86 -15.26 1.31
C THR A 114 4.29 -14.87 -0.06
N MET A 115 5.08 -15.08 -1.13
CA MET A 115 4.64 -14.80 -2.50
C MET A 115 3.46 -15.65 -2.93
N LYS A 116 3.32 -16.88 -2.39
CA LYS A 116 2.16 -17.72 -2.70
C LYS A 116 0.84 -17.08 -2.27
N HIS A 117 0.75 -16.52 -1.08
CA HIS A 117 -0.45 -15.82 -0.62
C HIS A 117 -0.79 -14.63 -1.52
N PHE A 118 0.23 -13.88 -1.94
CA PHE A 118 0.08 -12.76 -2.86
C PHE A 118 -0.42 -13.19 -4.24
N THR A 119 0.18 -14.23 -4.81
CA THR A 119 -0.21 -14.73 -6.14
C THR A 119 -1.56 -15.42 -6.14
N ASP A 120 -1.91 -16.19 -5.11
CA ASP A 120 -3.24 -16.80 -4.96
C ASP A 120 -4.34 -15.72 -4.88
N TYR A 121 -4.04 -14.59 -4.20
CA TYR A 121 -4.95 -13.44 -4.16
C TYR A 121 -5.17 -12.85 -5.57
N LEU A 122 -4.11 -12.63 -6.33
CA LEU A 122 -4.23 -12.13 -7.71
C LEU A 122 -4.95 -13.13 -8.62
N ASP A 123 -4.66 -14.45 -8.47
CA ASP A 123 -5.25 -15.48 -9.32
C ASP A 123 -6.77 -15.58 -9.17
N ARG A 124 -7.33 -15.17 -8.01
CA ARG A 124 -8.79 -15.11 -7.85
C ARG A 124 -9.42 -13.81 -8.36
N GLY A 125 -8.64 -12.88 -8.96
CA GLY A 125 -9.14 -11.59 -9.46
C GLY A 125 -9.42 -10.58 -8.34
N GLY A 126 -8.71 -10.66 -7.23
CA GLY A 126 -8.90 -9.75 -6.09
C GLY A 126 -8.56 -8.29 -6.44
N PRO A 127 -9.40 -7.30 -6.04
CA PRO A 127 -9.15 -5.89 -6.33
C PRO A 127 -7.86 -5.36 -5.68
N VAL A 128 -7.15 -4.46 -6.36
CA VAL A 128 -5.86 -3.92 -5.89
C VAL A 128 -5.84 -2.40 -5.93
N LEU A 129 -5.37 -1.79 -4.85
CA LEU A 129 -4.98 -0.39 -4.85
C LEU A 129 -3.47 -0.28 -4.68
N GLY A 130 -2.80 0.45 -5.56
CA GLY A 130 -1.36 0.65 -5.50
C GLY A 130 -0.97 2.12 -5.45
N LEU A 131 -0.16 2.49 -4.44
CA LEU A 131 0.37 3.84 -4.30
C LEU A 131 1.85 3.89 -4.66
N ARG A 132 2.26 4.97 -5.31
CA ARG A 132 3.64 5.38 -5.61
C ARG A 132 4.52 4.24 -6.10
N THR A 133 5.48 3.87 -5.28
CA THR A 133 6.51 2.85 -5.52
C THR A 133 5.97 1.44 -5.73
N THR A 134 4.67 1.21 -5.50
CA THR A 134 4.04 -0.07 -5.82
C THR A 134 4.16 -0.44 -7.30
N THR A 135 4.31 0.53 -8.19
CA THR A 135 4.64 0.31 -9.62
C THR A 135 5.92 -0.51 -9.80
N HIS A 136 6.87 -0.42 -8.86
CA HIS A 136 8.11 -1.22 -8.82
C HIS A 136 8.25 -1.94 -7.48
N GLY A 137 7.15 -2.55 -7.03
CA GLY A 137 7.05 -3.20 -5.71
C GLY A 137 8.01 -4.37 -5.51
N PHE A 138 8.35 -5.10 -6.57
CA PHE A 138 9.18 -6.29 -6.47
C PHE A 138 10.48 -6.18 -7.27
N ASN A 139 11.59 -6.66 -6.67
CA ASN A 139 12.90 -6.79 -7.29
C ASN A 139 13.74 -7.84 -6.57
N GLY A 140 14.37 -8.73 -7.31
CA GLY A 140 15.21 -9.78 -6.74
C GLY A 140 14.50 -11.10 -6.46
N LEU A 141 13.21 -11.22 -6.78
CA LEU A 141 12.48 -12.48 -6.76
C LEU A 141 13.15 -13.51 -7.70
N LYS A 142 13.14 -14.78 -7.30
CA LYS A 142 13.77 -15.89 -8.02
C LYS A 142 12.75 -16.92 -8.50
N GLY A 143 13.22 -17.89 -9.31
CA GLY A 143 12.42 -19.02 -9.77
C GLY A 143 11.12 -18.60 -10.45
N LYS A 144 10.03 -19.28 -10.13
CA LYS A 144 8.68 -19.02 -10.69
C LYS A 144 8.14 -17.62 -10.40
N ASN A 145 8.65 -16.96 -9.35
CA ASN A 145 8.22 -15.63 -8.96
C ASN A 145 9.03 -14.51 -9.63
N SER A 146 10.13 -14.82 -10.34
CA SER A 146 10.99 -13.83 -11.01
C SER A 146 10.23 -12.94 -12.01
N LYS A 147 9.16 -13.44 -12.61
CA LYS A 147 8.31 -12.70 -13.55
C LYS A 147 7.62 -11.48 -12.93
N TYR A 148 7.45 -11.42 -11.61
CA TYR A 148 6.84 -10.27 -10.92
C TYR A 148 7.82 -9.12 -10.65
N ASN A 149 9.13 -9.33 -10.87
CA ASN A 149 10.11 -8.24 -10.74
C ASN A 149 9.77 -7.07 -11.68
N TYR A 150 9.98 -5.83 -11.21
CA TYR A 150 9.62 -4.60 -11.92
C TYR A 150 10.22 -4.48 -13.33
N ASN A 151 11.32 -5.13 -13.57
CA ASN A 151 12.08 -5.15 -14.83
C ASN A 151 12.05 -6.52 -15.52
N SER A 152 11.07 -7.35 -15.23
CA SER A 152 10.90 -8.67 -15.84
C SER A 152 10.90 -8.60 -17.36
N ARG A 153 11.50 -9.61 -18.01
CA ARG A 153 11.47 -9.83 -19.46
C ARG A 153 10.75 -11.14 -19.81
N ASP A 154 9.98 -11.67 -18.88
CA ASP A 154 9.10 -12.81 -19.13
C ASP A 154 7.99 -12.38 -20.10
N LYS A 155 7.90 -13.05 -21.26
CA LYS A 155 6.93 -12.69 -22.32
C LYS A 155 5.47 -12.73 -21.85
N SER A 156 5.17 -13.59 -20.86
CA SER A 156 3.82 -13.68 -20.28
C SER A 156 3.55 -12.62 -19.22
N TYR A 157 4.61 -11.90 -18.76
CA TYR A 157 4.52 -10.93 -17.67
C TYR A 157 5.57 -9.82 -17.82
N ASP A 158 5.68 -9.27 -19.04
CA ASP A 158 6.69 -8.27 -19.38
C ASP A 158 6.57 -7.02 -18.51
N TRP A 159 7.71 -6.55 -18.00
CA TRP A 159 7.78 -5.46 -17.02
C TRP A 159 7.06 -5.72 -15.68
N GLY A 160 6.79 -6.98 -15.37
CA GLY A 160 6.41 -7.49 -14.06
C GLY A 160 5.08 -7.02 -13.49
N PHE A 161 4.93 -7.21 -12.18
CA PHE A 161 3.72 -6.91 -11.43
C PHE A 161 3.23 -5.47 -11.65
N GLY A 162 4.12 -4.49 -11.58
CA GLY A 162 3.76 -3.10 -11.76
C GLY A 162 3.07 -2.86 -13.10
N ARG A 163 3.67 -3.30 -14.20
CA ARG A 163 3.12 -3.10 -15.54
C ARG A 163 1.85 -3.90 -15.76
N GLN A 164 1.84 -5.18 -15.38
CA GLN A 164 0.75 -6.10 -15.71
C GLN A 164 -0.48 -5.92 -14.82
N VAL A 165 -0.31 -5.62 -13.54
CA VAL A 165 -1.42 -5.44 -12.61
C VAL A 165 -1.70 -3.96 -12.35
N ILE A 166 -0.73 -3.20 -11.85
CA ILE A 166 -0.92 -1.78 -11.49
C ILE A 166 -1.11 -0.90 -12.73
N GLY A 167 -0.53 -1.30 -13.86
CA GLY A 167 -0.64 -0.58 -15.13
C GLY A 167 0.59 0.25 -15.49
N GLU A 168 1.58 0.34 -14.61
CA GLU A 168 2.85 1.01 -14.87
C GLU A 168 3.96 0.42 -14.00
N THR A 169 5.20 0.51 -14.52
CA THR A 169 6.40 0.16 -13.77
C THR A 169 7.47 1.24 -13.91
N TRP A 170 8.59 1.08 -13.21
CA TRP A 170 9.71 1.99 -13.28
C TRP A 170 10.51 1.79 -14.58
N ARG A 171 10.32 2.69 -15.55
CA ARG A 171 10.93 2.62 -16.89
C ARG A 171 11.45 4.00 -17.33
N PRO A 172 12.51 4.53 -16.69
CA PRO A 172 12.93 5.91 -16.93
C PRO A 172 13.32 6.21 -18.39
N ARG A 173 13.82 5.22 -19.12
CA ARG A 173 14.16 5.35 -20.55
C ARG A 173 12.92 5.41 -21.46
N GLU A 174 11.77 4.97 -20.96
CA GLU A 174 10.49 4.93 -21.66
C GLU A 174 9.49 5.94 -21.08
N GLY A 175 9.96 6.92 -20.31
CA GLY A 175 9.15 8.04 -19.83
C GLY A 175 8.46 7.81 -18.48
N ALA A 176 8.67 6.66 -17.81
CA ALA A 176 8.09 6.38 -16.49
C ALA A 176 9.17 6.40 -15.40
N GLY A 177 9.23 7.46 -14.60
CA GLY A 177 10.27 7.63 -13.59
C GLY A 177 10.16 8.92 -12.80
N HIS A 178 11.26 9.34 -12.19
CA HIS A 178 11.32 10.63 -11.48
C HIS A 178 11.04 11.79 -12.44
N TYR A 179 10.14 12.67 -12.03
CA TYR A 179 9.70 13.80 -12.82
C TYR A 179 9.85 15.12 -12.06
N GLY A 180 9.60 15.13 -10.76
CA GLY A 180 9.90 16.24 -9.85
C GLY A 180 10.92 15.82 -8.81
N SER A 181 11.77 16.75 -8.38
CA SER A 181 12.75 16.52 -7.32
C SER A 181 12.11 16.64 -5.95
N ASN A 182 12.24 15.61 -5.13
CA ASN A 182 11.83 15.62 -3.74
C ASN A 182 12.50 16.77 -2.96
N HIS A 183 11.81 17.34 -1.97
CA HIS A 183 12.26 18.45 -1.11
C HIS A 183 12.57 19.77 -1.83
N LYS A 184 12.35 19.83 -3.14
CA LYS A 184 12.56 21.04 -3.94
C LYS A 184 11.29 21.48 -4.64
N PHE A 185 10.53 20.54 -5.19
CA PHE A 185 9.36 20.78 -5.99
C PHE A 185 8.20 19.93 -5.49
N SER A 186 7.12 20.57 -5.12
CA SER A 186 5.86 19.89 -4.84
C SER A 186 5.08 19.61 -6.13
N THR A 187 3.93 18.99 -5.97
CA THR A 187 3.13 18.53 -7.08
C THR A 187 1.68 18.96 -6.91
N ARG A 188 1.12 19.67 -7.89
CA ARG A 188 -0.33 19.84 -8.00
C ARG A 188 -0.89 18.73 -8.86
N MET A 189 -1.94 18.08 -8.37
CA MET A 189 -2.69 17.09 -9.13
C MET A 189 -4.04 17.68 -9.50
N PHE A 190 -4.57 17.28 -10.65
CA PHE A 190 -5.87 17.72 -11.11
C PHE A 190 -6.59 16.63 -11.89
N VAL A 191 -7.91 16.63 -11.80
CA VAL A 191 -8.78 15.70 -12.52
C VAL A 191 -8.79 16.07 -14.00
N VAL A 192 -8.67 15.08 -14.89
CA VAL A 192 -8.81 15.33 -16.31
C VAL A 192 -10.27 15.65 -16.66
N PRO A 193 -10.55 16.68 -17.48
CA PRO A 193 -11.92 17.15 -17.72
C PRO A 193 -12.88 16.05 -18.19
N GLU A 194 -12.41 15.12 -19.01
CA GLU A 194 -13.18 14.02 -19.57
C GLU A 194 -13.65 13.00 -18.52
N GLN A 195 -13.03 13.00 -17.34
CA GLN A 195 -13.31 12.05 -16.27
C GLN A 195 -13.93 12.70 -15.03
N LYS A 196 -14.39 13.95 -15.11
CA LYS A 196 -14.94 14.70 -13.96
C LYS A 196 -16.17 14.03 -13.31
N GLU A 197 -16.90 13.21 -14.06
CA GLU A 197 -18.07 12.47 -13.56
C GLU A 197 -17.72 11.07 -13.01
N HIS A 198 -16.46 10.64 -13.14
CA HIS A 198 -16.07 9.31 -12.67
C HIS A 198 -16.20 9.23 -11.14
N PRO A 199 -16.78 8.14 -10.58
CA PRO A 199 -17.03 8.04 -9.12
C PRO A 199 -15.80 8.29 -8.24
N VAL A 200 -14.61 7.85 -8.66
CA VAL A 200 -13.35 8.03 -7.92
C VAL A 200 -13.00 9.49 -7.68
N VAL A 201 -13.39 10.39 -8.57
CA VAL A 201 -13.07 11.83 -8.42
C VAL A 201 -14.22 12.65 -7.85
N ARG A 202 -15.30 12.01 -7.43
CA ARG A 202 -16.47 12.69 -6.84
C ARG A 202 -16.10 13.39 -5.54
N GLY A 203 -16.38 14.68 -5.45
CA GLY A 203 -16.04 15.52 -4.30
C GLY A 203 -14.56 15.84 -4.15
N VAL A 204 -13.71 15.34 -5.05
CA VAL A 204 -12.27 15.66 -5.04
C VAL A 204 -12.09 17.12 -5.48
N LYS A 205 -11.45 17.88 -4.62
CA LYS A 205 -11.06 19.26 -4.85
C LYS A 205 -9.54 19.35 -4.83
N ASP A 206 -9.00 20.46 -4.56
CA ASP A 206 -7.58 20.78 -4.53
C ASP A 206 -6.66 19.62 -4.03
N MET A 207 -5.85 19.09 -4.92
CA MET A 207 -4.92 18.01 -4.63
C MET A 207 -3.49 18.54 -4.70
N HIS A 208 -2.86 18.72 -3.54
CA HIS A 208 -1.45 19.10 -3.42
C HIS A 208 -0.66 17.98 -2.74
N ALA A 209 0.42 17.54 -3.37
CA ALA A 209 1.30 16.50 -2.87
C ALA A 209 2.70 17.08 -2.61
N MET A 210 3.26 16.76 -1.44
CA MET A 210 4.59 17.21 -1.02
C MET A 210 5.71 16.41 -1.67
N ALA A 211 5.44 15.14 -2.02
CA ALA A 211 6.42 14.28 -2.66
C ALA A 211 6.57 14.63 -4.16
N GLY A 212 7.80 14.52 -4.66
CA GLY A 212 8.12 14.76 -6.05
C GLY A 212 7.31 13.88 -7.00
N ALA A 213 6.88 14.46 -8.12
CA ALA A 213 6.10 13.75 -9.12
C ALA A 213 6.88 12.61 -9.79
N TYR A 214 6.15 11.59 -10.21
CA TYR A 214 6.60 10.65 -11.23
C TYR A 214 5.95 11.02 -12.58
N SER A 215 6.66 10.82 -13.66
CA SER A 215 6.04 10.63 -14.97
C SER A 215 5.52 9.19 -15.08
N ALA A 216 4.45 9.01 -15.84
CA ALA A 216 3.90 7.69 -16.09
C ALA A 216 3.32 7.60 -17.50
N VAL A 217 3.41 6.40 -18.08
CA VAL A 217 2.77 6.03 -19.35
C VAL A 217 2.00 4.73 -19.08
N PRO A 218 0.82 4.83 -18.42
CA PRO A 218 0.04 3.65 -18.08
C PRO A 218 -0.27 2.78 -19.29
N ILE A 219 -0.33 1.45 -19.07
CA ILE A 219 -0.61 0.47 -20.12
C ILE A 219 -1.98 0.76 -20.77
N GLU A 220 -2.12 0.40 -22.03
CA GLU A 220 -3.39 0.49 -22.76
C GLU A 220 -4.55 -0.16 -21.98
N GLY A 221 -5.74 0.42 -22.09
CA GLY A 221 -6.91 0.04 -21.30
C GLY A 221 -6.98 0.67 -19.92
N SER A 222 -5.99 1.47 -19.51
CA SER A 222 -6.06 2.30 -18.30
C SER A 222 -6.86 3.58 -18.56
N VAL A 223 -7.83 3.88 -17.69
CA VAL A 223 -8.59 5.14 -17.71
C VAL A 223 -7.88 6.15 -16.83
N ILE A 224 -7.33 7.21 -17.43
CA ILE A 224 -6.59 8.25 -16.73
C ILE A 224 -7.57 9.22 -16.09
N LEU A 225 -7.62 9.25 -14.76
CA LEU A 225 -8.51 10.11 -13.98
C LEU A 225 -7.85 11.44 -13.59
N GLY A 226 -6.53 11.43 -13.42
CA GLY A 226 -5.80 12.62 -13.00
C GLY A 226 -4.40 12.70 -13.58
N LYS A 227 -3.92 13.95 -13.69
CA LYS A 227 -2.55 14.29 -14.08
C LYS A 227 -1.89 15.10 -12.96
N ASN A 228 -0.58 15.04 -12.89
CA ASN A 228 0.23 15.85 -12.01
C ASN A 228 0.93 16.98 -12.77
N GLN A 229 1.15 18.09 -12.10
CA GLN A 229 1.95 19.23 -12.54
C GLN A 229 3.01 19.53 -11.50
N VAL A 230 4.27 19.49 -11.90
CA VAL A 230 5.39 19.87 -11.01
C VAL A 230 5.35 21.38 -10.80
N LEU A 231 5.46 21.82 -9.54
CA LEU A 231 5.52 23.22 -9.16
C LEU A 231 6.97 23.65 -8.93
N ASP A 232 7.25 24.95 -9.02
CA ASP A 232 8.58 25.56 -8.85
C ASP A 232 9.03 25.67 -7.38
N SER A 233 8.18 25.25 -6.45
CA SER A 233 8.42 25.34 -5.00
C SER A 233 7.70 24.21 -4.25
N MET A 234 7.91 24.13 -2.94
CA MET A 234 7.17 23.22 -2.04
C MET A 234 5.81 23.77 -1.62
N LYS A 235 5.43 24.98 -2.05
CA LYS A 235 4.18 25.63 -1.66
C LYS A 235 3.03 25.24 -2.59
N PRO A 236 1.78 25.17 -2.06
CA PRO A 236 0.61 24.84 -2.89
C PRO A 236 0.30 25.91 -3.96
N ASP A 237 0.72 27.14 -3.78
CA ASP A 237 0.57 28.26 -4.73
C ASP A 237 1.76 28.42 -5.69
N GLY A 238 2.70 27.46 -5.69
CA GLY A 238 3.83 27.41 -6.62
C GLY A 238 3.37 27.44 -8.08
N LYS A 239 4.20 27.98 -8.96
CA LYS A 239 3.90 28.04 -10.40
C LYS A 239 4.27 26.73 -11.10
N PRO A 240 3.51 26.33 -12.12
CA PRO A 240 3.88 25.20 -12.96
C PRO A 240 5.27 25.36 -13.59
N LEU A 241 6.10 24.33 -13.54
CA LEU A 241 7.36 24.31 -14.27
C LEU A 241 7.07 24.07 -15.77
N ALA A 242 7.40 25.05 -16.62
CA ALA A 242 7.09 25.03 -18.05
C ALA A 242 7.74 23.85 -18.79
N ASN A 243 8.92 23.39 -18.37
CA ASN A 243 9.64 22.27 -18.97
C ASN A 243 9.20 20.90 -18.41
N LYS A 244 8.13 20.86 -17.63
CA LYS A 244 7.53 19.65 -17.04
C LYS A 244 6.04 19.60 -17.33
N PRO A 245 5.63 19.22 -18.58
CA PRO A 245 4.22 19.13 -18.92
C PRO A 245 3.49 18.11 -18.03
N PRO A 246 2.16 18.26 -17.84
CA PRO A 246 1.40 17.35 -17.00
C PRO A 246 1.52 15.89 -17.42
N SER A 247 1.70 15.00 -16.44
CA SER A 247 1.84 13.55 -16.64
C SER A 247 0.72 12.79 -15.90
N PRO A 248 0.23 11.64 -16.43
CA PRO A 248 -0.69 10.79 -15.71
C PRO A 248 -0.22 10.46 -14.30
N CYS A 249 -1.10 10.56 -13.30
CA CYS A 249 -0.77 10.25 -11.92
C CYS A 249 -1.85 9.48 -11.16
N ILE A 250 -3.08 9.45 -11.67
CA ILE A 250 -4.17 8.67 -11.14
C ILE A 250 -4.84 7.96 -12.30
N TRP A 251 -5.02 6.64 -12.16
CA TRP A 251 -5.76 5.84 -13.14
C TRP A 251 -6.47 4.66 -12.49
N VAL A 252 -7.46 4.17 -13.22
CA VAL A 252 -8.14 2.92 -12.91
C VAL A 252 -8.07 1.99 -14.10
N ARG A 253 -8.10 0.68 -13.83
CA ARG A 253 -8.12 -0.36 -14.86
C ARG A 253 -8.64 -1.67 -14.30
N GLU A 254 -8.77 -2.66 -15.15
CA GLU A 254 -8.87 -4.06 -14.77
C GLU A 254 -7.59 -4.80 -15.17
N TYR A 255 -7.15 -5.72 -14.35
CA TYR A 255 -6.17 -6.73 -14.75
C TYR A 255 -6.87 -8.07 -14.92
N GLU A 256 -6.29 -8.94 -15.75
CA GLU A 256 -6.73 -10.32 -15.89
C GLU A 256 -5.71 -11.24 -15.22
N SER A 257 -6.21 -12.12 -14.37
CA SER A 257 -5.39 -13.11 -13.67
C SER A 257 -5.07 -14.30 -14.58
N LYS A 258 -4.12 -15.12 -14.14
CA LYS A 258 -3.78 -16.38 -14.83
C LYS A 258 -5.01 -17.30 -15.01
N SER A 259 -5.98 -17.25 -14.10
CA SER A 259 -7.22 -18.03 -14.17
C SER A 259 -8.31 -17.39 -15.03
N GLY A 260 -8.03 -16.28 -15.72
CA GLY A 260 -9.00 -15.53 -16.53
C GLY A 260 -9.97 -14.66 -15.72
N LYS A 261 -9.79 -14.58 -14.39
CA LYS A 261 -10.61 -13.69 -13.54
C LYS A 261 -10.07 -12.26 -13.59
N LYS A 262 -10.97 -11.30 -13.56
CA LYS A 262 -10.63 -9.88 -13.60
C LYS A 262 -10.69 -9.25 -12.22
N GLY A 263 -9.74 -8.36 -11.93
CA GLY A 263 -9.70 -7.55 -10.72
C GLY A 263 -9.60 -6.07 -11.03
N ARG A 264 -10.39 -5.25 -10.33
CA ARG A 264 -10.30 -3.78 -10.45
C ARG A 264 -9.04 -3.26 -9.82
N VAL A 265 -8.43 -2.25 -10.42
CA VAL A 265 -7.21 -1.60 -9.92
C VAL A 265 -7.39 -0.10 -9.90
N PHE A 266 -7.09 0.50 -8.75
CA PHE A 266 -6.80 1.93 -8.64
C PHE A 266 -5.31 2.11 -8.42
N ALA A 267 -4.72 3.06 -9.11
CA ALA A 267 -3.31 3.41 -8.96
C ALA A 267 -3.10 4.92 -8.88
N SER A 268 -2.20 5.33 -7.98
CA SER A 268 -1.73 6.70 -7.89
C SER A 268 -0.22 6.75 -7.75
N THR A 269 0.43 7.64 -8.51
CA THR A 269 1.86 7.94 -8.32
C THR A 269 2.12 8.88 -7.14
N GLN A 270 1.09 9.26 -6.39
CA GLN A 270 1.14 10.04 -5.17
C GLN A 270 0.52 9.25 -4.01
N GLY A 271 0.64 9.74 -2.78
CA GLY A 271 0.13 9.09 -1.58
C GLY A 271 1.19 8.84 -0.51
N ALA A 272 2.34 9.54 -0.58
CA ALA A 272 3.28 9.60 0.54
C ALA A 272 2.60 10.11 1.81
N SER A 273 3.21 9.89 2.97
CA SER A 273 2.62 10.29 4.25
C SER A 273 2.15 11.75 4.31
N GLU A 274 2.95 12.67 3.79
CA GLU A 274 2.60 14.10 3.76
C GLU A 274 1.57 14.42 2.65
N ASP A 275 1.50 13.64 1.58
CA ASP A 275 0.57 13.88 0.48
C ASP A 275 -0.88 13.72 0.93
N ILE A 276 -1.16 12.77 1.84
CA ILE A 276 -2.52 12.52 2.33
C ILE A 276 -3.01 13.57 3.34
N ILE A 277 -2.18 14.54 3.75
CA ILE A 277 -2.63 15.74 4.47
C ILE A 277 -3.61 16.53 3.60
N SER A 278 -3.35 16.61 2.29
CA SER A 278 -4.31 17.17 1.34
C SER A 278 -5.60 16.34 1.33
N GLU A 279 -6.72 16.98 1.67
CA GLU A 279 -8.03 16.32 1.71
C GLU A 279 -8.39 15.74 0.34
N GLY A 280 -8.12 16.45 -0.74
CA GLY A 280 -8.40 15.99 -2.10
C GLY A 280 -7.63 14.72 -2.47
N VAL A 281 -6.34 14.61 -2.08
CA VAL A 281 -5.55 13.39 -2.30
C VAL A 281 -6.10 12.24 -1.48
N ARG A 282 -6.38 12.48 -0.20
CA ARG A 282 -6.93 11.48 0.72
C ARG A 282 -8.30 10.98 0.26
N ARG A 283 -9.19 11.90 -0.16
CA ARG A 283 -10.52 11.58 -0.70
C ARG A 283 -10.44 10.72 -1.95
N CYS A 284 -9.56 11.07 -2.89
CA CYS A 284 -9.37 10.31 -4.11
C CYS A 284 -8.92 8.86 -3.83
N ILE A 285 -8.01 8.66 -2.87
CA ILE A 285 -7.57 7.33 -2.43
C ILE A 285 -8.73 6.54 -1.82
N ILE A 286 -9.51 7.15 -0.92
CA ILE A 286 -10.66 6.49 -0.27
C ILE A 286 -11.74 6.15 -1.30
N ASN A 287 -12.06 7.06 -2.21
CA ASN A 287 -12.99 6.78 -3.31
C ASN A 287 -12.47 5.63 -4.19
N GLY A 288 -11.15 5.56 -4.42
CA GLY A 288 -10.51 4.46 -5.13
C GLY A 288 -10.73 3.10 -4.46
N VAL A 289 -10.69 3.05 -3.12
CA VAL A 289 -11.04 1.83 -2.35
C VAL A 289 -12.48 1.43 -2.61
N PHE A 290 -13.42 2.36 -2.49
CA PHE A 290 -14.84 2.08 -2.74
C PHE A 290 -15.08 1.58 -4.16
N TRP A 291 -14.49 2.24 -5.14
CA TRP A 291 -14.61 1.83 -6.55
C TRP A 291 -14.02 0.44 -6.80
N CYS A 292 -12.85 0.14 -6.27
CA CYS A 292 -12.23 -1.18 -6.40
C CYS A 292 -13.13 -2.29 -5.84
N MET A 293 -13.90 -2.00 -4.79
CA MET A 293 -14.77 -2.96 -4.11
C MET A 293 -16.21 -3.01 -4.67
N GLY A 294 -16.50 -2.30 -5.76
CA GLY A 294 -17.84 -2.25 -6.35
C GLY A 294 -18.86 -1.49 -5.49
N LEU A 295 -18.39 -0.47 -4.75
CA LEU A 295 -19.20 0.35 -3.85
C LEU A 295 -19.33 1.79 -4.37
N GLU A 296 -19.19 2.02 -5.67
CA GLU A 296 -19.19 3.34 -6.29
C GLU A 296 -20.48 4.14 -6.06
N ASP A 297 -21.62 3.48 -5.91
CA ASP A 297 -22.91 4.13 -5.60
C ASP A 297 -22.94 4.74 -4.19
N SER A 298 -22.08 4.24 -3.32
CA SER A 298 -21.94 4.75 -1.95
C SER A 298 -20.98 5.93 -1.83
N ILE A 299 -20.25 6.28 -2.90
CA ILE A 299 -19.36 7.43 -2.90
C ILE A 299 -20.20 8.71 -2.94
N LYS A 300 -20.12 9.53 -1.88
CA LYS A 300 -20.74 10.85 -1.79
C LYS A 300 -19.69 11.94 -1.83
N ALA A 301 -20.01 13.10 -2.39
CA ALA A 301 -19.09 14.23 -2.49
C ALA A 301 -18.64 14.76 -1.12
N ASP A 302 -19.49 14.63 -0.12
CA ASP A 302 -19.30 15.04 1.29
C ASP A 302 -18.93 13.88 2.22
N MET A 303 -18.60 12.70 1.68
CA MET A 303 -18.20 11.55 2.48
C MET A 303 -17.05 11.91 3.44
N ASN A 304 -17.18 11.53 4.71
CA ASN A 304 -16.18 11.87 5.71
C ASN A 304 -14.87 11.13 5.47
N VAL A 305 -13.82 11.90 5.23
CA VAL A 305 -12.45 11.41 5.01
C VAL A 305 -11.45 11.97 6.03
N ASP A 306 -11.95 12.53 7.13
CA ASP A 306 -11.12 13.10 8.19
C ASP A 306 -10.31 12.04 8.90
N PHE A 307 -9.09 12.38 9.27
CA PHE A 307 -8.23 11.52 10.06
C PHE A 307 -8.91 11.04 11.34
N VAL A 308 -8.52 9.88 11.78
CA VAL A 308 -8.94 9.29 13.05
C VAL A 308 -7.73 9.20 13.96
N GLY A 309 -7.78 9.91 15.06
CA GLY A 309 -6.64 10.08 15.96
C GLY A 309 -5.55 11.01 15.42
N PRO A 310 -4.48 11.21 16.19
CA PRO A 310 -3.38 12.10 15.81
C PRO A 310 -2.63 11.61 14.58
N TYR A 311 -2.47 12.49 13.60
CA TYR A 311 -1.65 12.25 12.42
C TYR A 311 -0.65 13.38 12.21
N LYS A 312 0.62 13.10 12.49
CA LYS A 312 1.75 14.03 12.28
C LYS A 312 2.82 13.27 11.51
N PRO A 313 2.70 13.21 10.18
CA PRO A 313 3.61 12.41 9.35
C PRO A 313 5.04 12.95 9.41
N THR A 314 5.97 12.04 9.21
CA THR A 314 7.36 12.41 8.95
C THR A 314 7.56 12.60 7.46
N THR A 315 8.52 13.48 7.11
CA THR A 315 8.84 13.68 5.69
C THR A 315 9.49 12.43 5.10
N PHE A 316 9.24 12.19 3.83
CA PHE A 316 9.86 11.06 3.13
C PHE A 316 11.38 11.21 3.07
N SER A 317 12.09 10.10 3.15
CA SER A 317 13.53 10.01 2.92
C SER A 317 13.96 8.54 2.85
N PHE A 318 15.03 8.25 2.11
CA PHE A 318 15.54 6.87 2.04
C PHE A 318 15.93 6.35 3.41
N ARG A 319 15.41 5.16 3.77
CA ARG A 319 15.70 4.45 5.03
C ARG A 319 15.50 5.31 6.29
N GLY A 320 14.81 6.43 6.15
CA GLY A 320 14.36 7.23 7.27
C GLY A 320 13.20 6.51 7.98
N GLY A 321 12.47 7.25 8.78
CA GLY A 321 11.36 6.75 9.57
C GLY A 321 11.74 6.52 11.02
N ARG A 322 10.73 6.27 11.84
CA ARG A 322 10.89 6.04 13.27
C ARG A 322 11.32 4.61 13.52
N LYS A 323 12.31 4.43 14.39
CA LYS A 323 12.84 3.12 14.76
C LYS A 323 12.14 2.56 16.01
N ASN A 324 12.26 1.25 16.21
CA ASN A 324 11.77 0.54 17.39
C ASN A 324 10.25 0.69 17.63
N VAL A 325 9.48 0.80 16.55
CA VAL A 325 8.01 0.82 16.59
C VAL A 325 7.49 -0.55 16.19
N LYS A 326 6.64 -1.14 17.01
CA LYS A 326 5.95 -2.39 16.69
C LYS A 326 4.56 -2.11 16.11
N PRO A 327 4.00 -3.00 15.26
CA PRO A 327 2.65 -2.81 14.74
C PRO A 327 1.61 -2.49 15.82
N LEU A 328 1.64 -3.16 16.95
CA LEU A 328 0.69 -2.95 18.04
C LEU A 328 0.86 -1.62 18.79
N ASP A 329 1.99 -0.92 18.65
CA ASP A 329 2.14 0.44 19.17
C ASP A 329 1.20 1.43 18.45
N LEU A 330 0.69 1.05 17.27
CA LEU A 330 -0.27 1.80 16.47
C LEU A 330 -1.72 1.36 16.74
N ALA A 331 -1.95 0.38 17.61
CA ALA A 331 -3.30 -0.09 17.91
C ALA A 331 -4.15 0.99 18.61
N GLY A 332 -5.48 0.91 18.41
CA GLY A 332 -6.41 1.89 18.94
C GLY A 332 -6.57 3.13 18.05
N TRP A 333 -7.62 3.91 18.35
CA TRP A 333 -8.00 5.05 17.52
C TRP A 333 -7.19 6.31 17.80
N GLU A 334 -6.72 6.46 19.04
CA GLU A 334 -6.01 7.66 19.52
C GLU A 334 -4.49 7.47 19.60
N SER A 335 -3.96 6.27 19.35
CA SER A 335 -2.51 6.04 19.31
C SER A 335 -1.89 6.89 18.21
N PRO A 336 -0.79 7.63 18.46
CA PRO A 336 -0.08 8.34 17.41
C PRO A 336 0.43 7.36 16.36
N ILE A 337 0.17 7.66 15.08
CA ILE A 337 0.76 6.88 13.99
C ILE A 337 2.26 7.14 13.99
N MET A 338 3.04 6.06 14.02
CA MET A 338 4.50 6.09 14.18
C MET A 338 4.92 6.95 15.37
N PRO A 339 4.65 6.54 16.60
CA PRO A 339 5.00 7.29 17.81
C PRO A 339 6.51 7.60 17.86
N PRO A 340 6.94 8.65 18.57
CA PRO A 340 8.35 8.95 18.72
C PRO A 340 9.07 7.78 19.39
N ALA A 341 10.34 7.57 19.02
CA ALA A 341 11.19 6.60 19.71
C ALA A 341 11.13 6.86 21.22
N LYS A 342 10.90 5.82 22.01
CA LYS A 342 11.07 5.92 23.47
C LYS A 342 12.51 6.31 23.74
N ARG A 343 12.71 7.42 24.46
CA ARG A 343 14.02 7.88 24.91
C ARG A 343 14.62 6.90 25.88
#